data_07f1ff8dd679f3c3e4093d0c2dfb717f
#
_entry.id   07f1ff8dd679f3c3e4093d0c2dfb717f
#
_cell.length_a   1.000
_cell.length_b   1.000
_cell.length_c   1.000
_cell.angle_alpha   90.00
_cell.angle_beta   90.00
_cell.angle_gamma   90.00
#
_symmetry.space_group_name_H-M   'P 1'
#
loop_
_entity.id
_entity.type
_entity.pdbx_description
1 polymer ?
#
loop_
_entity_poly.entity_id
_entity_poly.type
_entity_poly.pdbx_seq_one_letter_code
_entity_poly.pdbx_strand_id
1 'polypeptide(L)' 'MKKPILIKFAKRVRAERKKLGLSQEGFADKSGFHRTYIGMIERAEKNITLANIEKLSKALHISISTLLKGL' A
#
# COMPACT_ATOMS: atom_id res chain seq x y z
N MET A 1 -5.63 16.98 -8.97
CA MET A 1 -4.20 16.77 -8.74
C MET A 1 -4.00 15.84 -7.56
N LYS A 2 -3.10 14.88 -7.67
CA LYS A 2 -2.83 13.95 -6.58
C LYS A 2 -1.97 14.58 -5.50
N LYS A 3 -2.28 14.29 -4.24
CA LYS A 3 -1.52 14.83 -3.10
C LYS A 3 -0.12 14.22 -3.06
N PRO A 4 0.93 15.03 -2.82
CA PRO A 4 2.29 14.50 -2.77
C PRO A 4 2.49 13.34 -1.79
N ILE A 5 1.86 13.38 -0.61
CA ILE A 5 1.96 12.30 0.38
C ILE A 5 1.39 10.99 -0.17
N LEU A 6 0.31 11.06 -0.95
CA LEU A 6 -0.29 9.86 -1.54
C LEU A 6 0.59 9.27 -2.64
N ILE A 7 1.28 10.12 -3.39
CA ILE A 7 2.22 9.67 -4.42
C ILE A 7 3.40 8.94 -3.76
N LYS A 8 3.95 9.50 -2.69
CA LYS A 8 5.06 8.88 -1.95
C LYS A 8 4.63 7.55 -1.33
N PHE A 9 3.45 7.52 -0.73
CA PHE A 9 2.91 6.31 -0.12
C PHE A 9 2.67 5.22 -1.18
N ALA A 10 2.10 5.60 -2.32
CA ALA A 10 1.85 4.67 -3.43
C ALA A 10 3.15 4.01 -3.90
N LYS A 11 4.22 4.78 -4.05
CA LYS A 11 5.52 4.25 -4.45
C LYS A 11 6.10 3.30 -3.40
N ARG A 12 5.92 3.62 -2.12
CA ARG A 12 6.40 2.77 -1.04
C ARG A 12 5.65 1.44 -1.01
N VAL A 13 4.32 1.47 -1.11
CA VAL A 13 3.50 0.26 -1.13
C VAL A 13 3.91 -0.64 -2.30
N ARG A 14 4.05 -0.05 -3.48
CA ARG A 14 4.43 -0.81 -4.67
C ARG A 14 5.82 -1.44 -4.52
N ALA A 15 6.78 -0.70 -3.98
CA ALA A 15 8.14 -1.20 -3.76
C ALA A 15 8.14 -2.37 -2.78
N GLU A 16 7.43 -2.24 -1.66
CA GLU A 16 7.35 -3.30 -0.66
C GLU A 16 6.62 -4.53 -1.19
N ARG A 17 5.55 -4.33 -1.96
CA ARG A 17 4.85 -5.43 -2.61
C ARG A 17 5.79 -6.22 -3.54
N LYS A 18 6.55 -5.50 -4.35
CA LYS A 18 7.48 -6.13 -5.30
C LYS A 18 8.61 -6.87 -4.60
N LYS A 19 9.07 -6.39 -3.46
CA LYS A 19 10.08 -7.08 -2.65
C LYS A 19 9.62 -8.47 -2.23
N LEU A 20 8.31 -8.64 -1.99
CA LEU A 20 7.74 -9.93 -1.63
C LEU A 20 7.39 -10.80 -2.85
N GLY A 21 7.63 -10.30 -4.06
CA GLY A 21 7.31 -11.03 -5.27
C GLY A 21 5.81 -11.13 -5.55
N LEU A 22 5.00 -10.26 -4.95
CA LEU A 22 3.55 -10.31 -5.09
C LEU A 22 3.06 -9.45 -6.25
N SER A 23 2.07 -10.00 -7.00
CA SER A 23 1.28 -9.20 -7.92
C SER A 23 0.29 -8.33 -7.13
N GLN A 24 -0.37 -7.37 -7.79
CA GLN A 24 -1.44 -6.63 -7.14
C GLN A 24 -2.56 -7.55 -6.66
N GLU A 25 -2.92 -8.54 -7.46
CA GLU A 25 -3.94 -9.53 -7.10
C GLU A 25 -3.51 -10.37 -5.91
N GLY A 26 -2.27 -10.86 -5.91
CA GLY A 26 -1.73 -11.62 -4.78
C GLY A 26 -1.68 -10.82 -3.50
N PHE A 27 -1.31 -9.54 -3.60
CA PHE A 27 -1.30 -8.66 -2.44
C PHE A 27 -2.72 -8.38 -1.94
N ALA A 28 -3.68 -8.20 -2.84
CA ALA A 28 -5.09 -8.03 -2.48
C ALA A 28 -5.58 -9.23 -1.69
N ASP A 29 -5.32 -10.45 -2.18
CA ASP A 29 -5.71 -11.67 -1.49
C ASP A 29 -5.11 -11.73 -0.09
N LYS A 30 -3.83 -11.39 0.03
CA LYS A 30 -3.12 -11.47 1.30
C LYS A 30 -3.59 -10.41 2.29
N SER A 31 -3.93 -9.22 1.83
CA SER A 31 -4.36 -8.10 2.67
C SER A 31 -5.85 -8.11 2.99
N GLY A 32 -6.64 -8.90 2.26
CA GLY A 32 -8.08 -8.90 2.41
C GLY A 32 -8.78 -7.77 1.66
N PHE A 33 -8.05 -7.02 0.84
CA PHE A 33 -8.64 -5.96 0.02
C PHE A 33 -8.95 -6.48 -1.39
N HIS A 34 -9.87 -5.80 -2.07
CA HIS A 34 -10.11 -6.06 -3.47
C HIS A 34 -8.94 -5.53 -4.31
N ARG A 35 -8.59 -6.22 -5.41
CA ARG A 35 -7.46 -5.78 -6.26
C ARG A 35 -7.67 -4.38 -6.83
N THR A 36 -8.92 -3.98 -7.07
CA THR A 36 -9.23 -2.64 -7.54
C THR A 36 -8.76 -1.59 -6.53
N TYR A 37 -8.98 -1.87 -5.23
CA TYR A 37 -8.55 -0.97 -4.17
C TYR A 37 -7.01 -0.86 -4.12
N ILE A 38 -6.32 -2.00 -4.23
CA ILE A 38 -4.85 -2.00 -4.28
C ILE A 38 -4.36 -1.16 -5.47
N GLY A 39 -4.95 -1.33 -6.64
CA GLY A 39 -4.61 -0.53 -7.81
C GLY A 39 -4.81 0.96 -7.58
N MET A 40 -5.91 1.35 -6.94
CA MET A 40 -6.17 2.75 -6.61
C MET A 40 -5.13 3.33 -5.66
N ILE A 41 -4.72 2.55 -4.64
CA ILE A 41 -3.67 2.96 -3.72
C ILE A 41 -2.36 3.21 -4.49
N GLU A 42 -1.98 2.28 -5.35
CA GLU A 42 -0.72 2.36 -6.08
C GLU A 42 -0.71 3.43 -7.17
N ARG A 43 -1.88 3.92 -7.57
CA ARG A 43 -2.00 5.07 -8.48
C ARG A 43 -2.20 6.39 -7.73
N ALA A 44 -2.11 6.35 -6.40
CA ALA A 44 -2.29 7.53 -5.54
C ALA A 44 -3.70 8.15 -5.67
N GLU A 45 -4.70 7.30 -5.94
CA GLU A 45 -6.09 7.74 -6.15
C GLU A 45 -6.95 7.58 -4.90
N LYS A 46 -6.39 7.06 -3.80
CA LYS A 46 -7.17 6.77 -2.60
C LYS A 46 -6.57 7.45 -1.40
N ASN A 47 -7.41 8.19 -0.66
CA ASN A 47 -7.04 8.75 0.62
C ASN A 47 -7.29 7.67 1.68
N ILE A 48 -6.25 6.94 2.04
CA ILE A 48 -6.36 5.72 2.83
C ILE A 48 -6.48 6.02 4.33
N THR A 49 -7.31 5.22 5.02
CA THR A 49 -7.46 5.36 6.47
C THR A 49 -6.28 4.73 7.20
N LEU A 50 -6.06 5.16 8.44
CA LEU A 50 -5.01 4.59 9.28
C LEU A 50 -5.23 3.08 9.51
N ALA A 51 -6.48 2.66 9.71
CA ALA A 51 -6.80 1.24 9.87
C ALA A 51 -6.41 0.43 8.63
N ASN A 52 -6.64 0.97 7.44
CA ASN A 52 -6.28 0.28 6.22
C ASN A 52 -4.76 0.28 5.99
N ILE A 53 -4.06 1.34 6.40
CA ILE A 53 -2.59 1.36 6.40
C ILE A 53 -2.05 0.23 7.27
N GLU A 54 -2.64 0.02 8.45
CA GLU A 54 -2.25 -1.08 9.32
C GLU A 54 -2.44 -2.44 8.64
N LYS A 55 -3.56 -2.65 7.96
CA LYS A 55 -3.81 -3.90 7.25
C LYS A 55 -2.77 -4.13 6.14
N LEU A 56 -2.39 -3.08 5.41
CA LEU A 56 -1.36 -3.18 4.40
C LEU A 56 0.00 -3.52 5.01
N SER A 57 0.35 -2.88 6.12
CA SER A 57 1.63 -3.14 6.78
C SER A 57 1.74 -4.58 7.23
N LYS A 58 0.68 -5.15 7.80
CA LYS A 58 0.65 -6.55 8.23
C LYS A 58 0.81 -7.49 7.04
N ALA A 59 0.13 -7.22 5.94
CA ALA A 59 0.24 -8.04 4.73
C ALA A 59 1.65 -7.97 4.13
N LEU A 60 2.33 -6.85 4.31
CA LEU A 60 3.69 -6.64 3.82
C LEU A 60 4.76 -7.13 4.82
N HIS A 61 4.37 -7.56 6.01
CA HIS A 61 5.26 -8.01 7.09
C HIS A 61 6.24 -6.93 7.54
N ILE A 62 5.78 -5.67 7.55
CA ILE A 62 6.57 -4.55 8.05
C ILE A 62 5.71 -3.74 9.02
N SER A 63 6.37 -2.93 9.86
CA SER A 63 5.65 -2.06 10.78
C SER A 63 5.04 -0.86 10.03
N ILE A 64 4.03 -0.24 10.65
CA ILE A 64 3.48 1.01 10.13
C ILE A 64 4.58 2.06 10.02
N SER A 65 5.46 2.15 11.02
CA SER A 65 6.54 3.13 11.01
C SER A 65 7.49 2.91 9.84
N THR A 66 7.81 1.65 9.50
CA THR A 66 8.63 1.35 8.34
C THR A 66 7.92 1.73 7.05
N LEU A 67 6.63 1.40 6.94
CA LEU A 67 5.84 1.70 5.75
C LEU A 67 5.75 3.21 5.50
N LEU A 68 5.69 4.01 6.56
CA LEU A 68 5.52 5.46 6.47
C LEU A 68 6.83 6.24 6.61
N LYS A 69 7.96 5.55 6.78
CA LYS A 69 9.25 6.21 7.04
C LYS A 69 9.61 7.17 5.92
N GLY A 70 9.91 8.42 6.31
CA GLY A 70 10.35 9.44 5.37
C GLY A 70 9.24 10.06 4.51
N LEU A 71 7.99 9.74 4.77
CA LEU A 71 6.89 10.33 3.99
C LEU A 71 6.46 11.75 4.47
#